data_4631a0eaf1711089598dcd4f7d8a6d5d
#
_entry.id   4631a0eaf1711089598dcd4f7d8a6d5d
#
_cell.length_a   1.000
_cell.length_b   1.000
_cell.length_c   1.000
_cell.angle_alpha   90.00
_cell.angle_beta   90.00
_cell.angle_gamma   90.00
#
_symmetry.space_group_name_H-M   'P 1'
#
loop_
_entity.id
_entity.type
_entity.pdbx_description
1 polymer ?
#
loop_
_entity_poly.entity_id
_entity_poly.type
_entity_poly.pdbx_seq_one_letter_code
_entity_poly.pdbx_strand_id
1 'polypeptide(L)'
;MISPHGNAVYNSPIAEMLIPSTPCSSRSCSLLIVLCFCWTSASYATDWTAPARELARKIAAITGPAAVAINLVNRSSLAKEEIDQIDRDLRLQVEAVGVHAVKPDQAAMDLEISFSENLQNYVWVAEIHRSTGSFSVVLVSTPRSDTARIAGESASMTIRKTRVWSQAERILDLVVLEESAIPLRLAVLNPESVTLYKLVNGSWQQEQLLPITHSKTWPRDLRGRLILREGHFLDVYLPGVLCQTSVSPSMNLACRDSDDPWPLSTQLGLGGFFMPSRNFFTGVLVPAVGKQTSIAKFYSAAPLLVHGQTSVLWLFAMTDGTLHLLDGSVDQTLKVNWGSDLAALKTTCGSGWQILATRAGNNAGDAIRAYEVPDRDPVSVSPAVDFAGAVTALWSDDKGTAAIAVTHNEETETYEAFRLAVACGGQ
;
A
#
# COMPACT_ATOMS: atom_id res chain seq x y z
N MET A 1 30.82 -2.66 61.60
CA MET A 1 30.41 -3.97 62.18
C MET A 1 29.75 -4.77 61.05
N ILE A 2 30.53 -5.70 60.54
CA ILE A 2 30.21 -7.13 60.28
C ILE A 2 29.16 -7.42 59.22
N SER A 3 29.69 -7.77 58.09
CA SER A 3 29.30 -8.76 57.02
C SER A 3 28.78 -10.08 57.59
N PRO A 4 28.45 -11.17 56.80
CA PRO A 4 28.23 -11.42 55.38
C PRO A 4 27.22 -12.58 55.07
N HIS A 5 27.26 -13.08 53.80
CA HIS A 5 26.83 -14.41 53.25
C HIS A 5 25.39 -14.51 52.74
N GLY A 6 25.08 -15.09 51.58
CA GLY A 6 25.69 -16.28 51.03
C GLY A 6 25.24 -16.54 49.55
N ASN A 7 26.17 -17.12 48.86
CA ASN A 7 25.99 -17.71 47.50
C ASN A 7 25.15 -19.01 47.56
N ALA A 8 24.20 -19.13 46.67
CA ALA A 8 23.59 -20.45 46.37
C ALA A 8 23.83 -20.75 44.87
N VAL A 9 24.75 -21.67 44.65
CA VAL A 9 24.99 -22.35 43.38
C VAL A 9 23.96 -23.50 43.26
N TYR A 10 23.12 -23.45 42.23
CA TYR A 10 22.29 -24.62 41.88
C TYR A 10 22.90 -25.33 40.68
N ASN A 11 23.47 -26.52 40.95
CA ASN A 11 23.81 -27.53 39.97
C ASN A 11 22.52 -28.30 39.63
N SER A 12 22.18 -28.42 38.36
CA SER A 12 21.21 -29.38 37.86
C SER A 12 21.91 -30.43 36.99
N PRO A 13 21.60 -31.73 37.17
CA PRO A 13 22.30 -32.80 36.47
C PRO A 13 21.75 -32.97 35.04
N ILE A 14 22.67 -33.24 34.14
CA ILE A 14 22.43 -33.67 32.77
C ILE A 14 21.91 -35.10 32.80
N ALA A 15 20.69 -35.32 32.32
CA ALA A 15 20.15 -36.67 32.07
C ALA A 15 20.57 -37.09 30.65
N GLU A 16 21.48 -38.04 30.57
CA GLU A 16 21.79 -38.80 29.35
C GLU A 16 20.60 -39.66 28.95
N MET A 17 20.01 -39.38 27.81
CA MET A 17 18.97 -40.18 27.19
C MET A 17 19.62 -41.18 26.23
N LEU A 18 19.77 -42.41 26.64
CA LEU A 18 20.20 -43.55 25.83
C LEU A 18 19.19 -43.83 24.71
N ILE A 19 19.60 -43.72 23.48
CA ILE A 19 18.82 -44.14 22.32
C ILE A 19 19.17 -45.62 22.03
N PRO A 20 18.19 -46.54 22.00
CA PRO A 20 18.44 -47.91 21.57
C PRO A 20 18.58 -47.98 20.05
N SER A 21 19.73 -48.43 19.56
CA SER A 21 20.00 -48.76 18.17
C SER A 21 19.36 -50.12 17.82
N THR A 22 18.28 -50.13 17.06
CA THR A 22 17.77 -51.31 16.37
C THR A 22 18.23 -51.34 14.91
N PRO A 23 18.79 -52.44 14.41
CA PRO A 23 19.20 -52.53 13.01
C PRO A 23 17.99 -52.71 12.10
N CYS A 24 17.74 -51.77 11.24
CA CYS A 24 16.73 -51.84 10.19
C CYS A 24 17.22 -52.70 9.03
N SER A 25 16.58 -53.85 8.79
CA SER A 25 16.92 -54.76 7.69
C SER A 25 16.56 -54.11 6.33
N SER A 26 17.45 -54.22 5.38
CA SER A 26 17.48 -53.48 4.09
C SER A 26 16.41 -53.82 3.04
N ARG A 27 15.31 -54.50 3.41
CA ARG A 27 14.27 -54.88 2.43
C ARG A 27 12.93 -54.16 2.58
N SER A 28 12.68 -53.43 3.66
CA SER A 28 11.41 -52.70 3.88
C SER A 28 11.45 -51.21 3.52
N CYS A 29 12.63 -50.61 3.31
CA CYS A 29 12.75 -49.19 2.97
C CYS A 29 12.45 -48.85 1.47
N SER A 30 12.52 -49.81 0.58
CA SER A 30 12.32 -49.55 -0.85
C SER A 30 10.85 -49.41 -1.26
N LEU A 31 9.89 -49.88 -0.46
CA LEU A 31 8.47 -49.77 -0.78
C LEU A 31 7.83 -48.46 -0.29
N LEU A 32 8.42 -47.77 0.68
CA LEU A 32 7.92 -46.49 1.20
C LEU A 32 8.34 -45.27 0.32
N ILE A 33 9.41 -45.40 -0.44
CA ILE A 33 9.88 -44.32 -1.32
C ILE A 33 9.07 -44.23 -2.62
N VAL A 34 8.45 -45.32 -3.08
CA VAL A 34 7.62 -45.33 -4.32
C VAL A 34 6.23 -44.77 -4.05
N LEU A 35 5.71 -44.73 -2.85
CA LEU A 35 4.39 -44.17 -2.53
C LEU A 35 4.39 -42.64 -2.33
N CYS A 36 5.55 -41.99 -2.16
CA CYS A 36 5.63 -40.54 -2.00
C CYS A 36 5.71 -39.73 -3.30
N PHE A 37 5.82 -40.36 -4.47
CA PHE A 37 5.97 -39.67 -5.74
C PHE A 37 4.69 -39.55 -6.57
N CYS A 38 3.52 -39.95 -6.05
CA CYS A 38 2.23 -39.82 -6.73
C CYS A 38 1.33 -38.70 -6.17
N TRP A 39 1.90 -37.66 -5.55
CA TRP A 39 1.15 -36.41 -5.38
C TRP A 39 1.30 -35.62 -6.67
N THR A 40 0.47 -36.00 -7.65
CA THR A 40 0.17 -35.15 -8.81
C THR A 40 -0.38 -33.83 -8.27
N SER A 41 0.35 -32.77 -8.57
CA SER A 41 -0.13 -31.40 -8.39
C SER A 41 -1.51 -31.30 -9.03
N ALA A 42 -2.57 -31.22 -8.23
CA ALA A 42 -3.88 -30.87 -8.72
C ALA A 42 -3.77 -29.42 -9.24
N SER A 43 -3.58 -29.28 -10.55
CA SER A 43 -3.77 -27.99 -11.22
C SER A 43 -5.22 -27.61 -10.95
N TYR A 44 -5.47 -26.62 -10.11
CA TYR A 44 -6.80 -26.02 -9.98
C TYR A 44 -7.11 -25.34 -11.31
N ALA A 45 -7.84 -26.04 -12.18
CA ALA A 45 -8.40 -25.43 -13.37
C ALA A 45 -9.35 -24.31 -12.92
N THR A 46 -9.19 -23.13 -13.47
CA THR A 46 -10.10 -22.00 -13.21
C THR A 46 -11.50 -22.42 -13.63
N ASP A 47 -12.48 -22.27 -12.75
CA ASP A 47 -13.89 -22.59 -13.08
C ASP A 47 -14.50 -21.44 -13.89
N TRP A 48 -14.60 -21.63 -15.18
CA TRP A 48 -15.22 -20.68 -16.13
C TRP A 48 -16.75 -20.79 -16.22
N THR A 49 -17.36 -21.74 -15.51
CA THR A 49 -18.80 -22.02 -15.59
C THR A 49 -19.65 -20.87 -15.03
N ALA A 50 -19.19 -20.24 -13.95
CA ALA A 50 -19.94 -19.15 -13.33
C ALA A 50 -20.04 -17.89 -14.22
N PRO A 51 -18.93 -17.33 -14.75
CA PRO A 51 -18.99 -16.21 -15.69
C PRO A 51 -19.67 -16.55 -17.00
N ALA A 52 -19.51 -17.77 -17.54
CA ALA A 52 -20.21 -18.23 -18.73
C ALA A 52 -21.73 -18.24 -18.51
N ARG A 53 -22.20 -18.71 -17.36
CA ARG A 53 -23.63 -18.71 -16.98
C ARG A 53 -24.18 -17.29 -16.85
N GLU A 54 -23.42 -16.37 -16.26
CA GLU A 54 -23.84 -14.98 -16.14
C GLU A 54 -23.95 -14.31 -17.50
N LEU A 55 -22.96 -14.52 -18.40
CA LEU A 55 -22.98 -13.98 -19.75
C LEU A 55 -24.16 -14.54 -20.54
N ALA A 56 -24.39 -15.86 -20.49
CA ALA A 56 -25.51 -16.52 -21.15
C ALA A 56 -26.87 -15.93 -20.71
N ARG A 57 -27.08 -15.69 -19.41
CA ARG A 57 -28.32 -15.04 -18.92
C ARG A 57 -28.48 -13.62 -19.45
N LYS A 58 -27.41 -12.83 -19.51
CA LYS A 58 -27.46 -11.47 -20.06
C LYS A 58 -27.75 -11.46 -21.55
N ILE A 59 -27.18 -12.41 -22.31
CA ILE A 59 -27.48 -12.61 -23.73
C ILE A 59 -28.97 -12.96 -23.89
N ALA A 60 -29.46 -13.98 -23.18
CA ALA A 60 -30.86 -14.42 -23.27
C ALA A 60 -31.86 -13.31 -22.89
N ALA A 61 -31.52 -12.43 -21.96
CA ALA A 61 -32.37 -11.27 -21.61
C ALA A 61 -32.57 -10.29 -22.78
N ILE A 62 -31.63 -10.25 -23.74
CA ILE A 62 -31.69 -9.35 -24.90
C ILE A 62 -32.22 -10.08 -26.15
N THR A 63 -31.80 -11.32 -26.37
CA THR A 63 -32.17 -12.09 -27.57
C THR A 63 -33.52 -12.79 -27.44
N GLY A 64 -33.90 -13.13 -26.19
CA GLY A 64 -34.94 -14.15 -25.96
C GLY A 64 -34.49 -15.52 -26.49
N PRO A 65 -35.41 -16.50 -26.59
CA PRO A 65 -35.14 -17.74 -27.28
C PRO A 65 -34.89 -17.49 -28.79
N ALA A 66 -33.66 -17.72 -29.25
CA ALA A 66 -33.25 -17.41 -30.60
C ALA A 66 -32.12 -18.33 -31.08
N ALA A 67 -31.96 -18.46 -32.40
CA ALA A 67 -30.81 -19.11 -33.03
C ALA A 67 -29.71 -18.06 -33.26
N VAL A 68 -28.51 -18.27 -32.72
CA VAL A 68 -27.39 -17.35 -32.79
C VAL A 68 -26.13 -18.03 -33.36
N ALA A 69 -25.35 -17.30 -34.14
CA ALA A 69 -24.01 -17.71 -34.54
C ALA A 69 -23.02 -17.11 -33.54
N ILE A 70 -22.21 -17.95 -32.89
CA ILE A 70 -21.25 -17.50 -31.88
C ILE A 70 -19.86 -17.46 -32.50
N ASN A 71 -19.22 -16.28 -32.44
CA ASN A 71 -17.84 -16.08 -32.83
C ASN A 71 -17.04 -15.58 -31.59
N LEU A 72 -15.90 -16.22 -31.33
CA LEU A 72 -15.03 -15.86 -30.17
C LEU A 72 -13.76 -15.18 -30.68
N VAL A 73 -13.43 -14.06 -30.05
CA VAL A 73 -12.22 -13.27 -30.32
C VAL A 73 -11.42 -13.14 -29.03
N ASN A 74 -10.24 -13.77 -28.97
CA ASN A 74 -9.35 -13.64 -27.82
C ASN A 74 -8.38 -12.46 -27.99
N ARG A 75 -8.46 -11.49 -27.11
CA ARG A 75 -7.56 -10.34 -26.96
C ARG A 75 -6.93 -10.30 -25.56
N SER A 76 -7.01 -11.42 -24.83
CA SER A 76 -6.48 -11.57 -23.48
C SER A 76 -5.26 -12.50 -23.45
N SER A 77 -4.65 -12.66 -22.28
CA SER A 77 -3.55 -13.61 -22.05
C SER A 77 -4.02 -15.06 -21.86
N LEU A 78 -5.33 -15.35 -21.94
CA LEU A 78 -5.86 -16.71 -21.81
C LEU A 78 -5.26 -17.64 -22.87
N ALA A 79 -4.77 -18.80 -22.43
CA ALA A 79 -4.25 -19.81 -23.33
C ALA A 79 -5.35 -20.39 -24.23
N LYS A 80 -4.97 -20.97 -25.35
CA LYS A 80 -5.92 -21.55 -26.30
C LYS A 80 -6.80 -22.62 -25.65
N GLU A 81 -6.22 -23.43 -24.79
CA GLU A 81 -6.89 -24.50 -24.07
C GLU A 81 -7.99 -23.97 -23.12
N GLU A 82 -7.74 -22.81 -22.53
CA GLU A 82 -8.72 -22.11 -21.66
C GLU A 82 -9.85 -21.52 -22.50
N ILE A 83 -9.56 -20.91 -23.64
CA ILE A 83 -10.57 -20.41 -24.58
C ILE A 83 -11.43 -21.54 -25.11
N ASP A 84 -10.83 -22.69 -25.46
CA ASP A 84 -11.57 -23.88 -25.92
C ASP A 84 -12.48 -24.43 -24.79
N GLN A 85 -12.07 -24.30 -23.52
CA GLN A 85 -12.91 -24.68 -22.38
C GLN A 85 -14.05 -23.68 -22.20
N ILE A 86 -13.76 -22.39 -22.24
CA ILE A 86 -14.76 -21.31 -22.14
C ILE A 86 -15.80 -21.43 -23.24
N ASP A 87 -15.39 -21.72 -24.46
CA ASP A 87 -16.32 -21.93 -25.59
C ASP A 87 -17.31 -23.08 -25.31
N ARG A 88 -16.81 -24.22 -24.83
CA ARG A 88 -17.66 -25.35 -24.45
C ARG A 88 -18.64 -24.99 -23.34
N ASP A 89 -18.15 -24.35 -22.27
CA ASP A 89 -18.99 -23.98 -21.13
C ASP A 89 -20.02 -22.93 -21.53
N LEU A 90 -19.64 -21.95 -22.33
CA LEU A 90 -20.54 -20.89 -22.79
C LEU A 90 -21.66 -21.47 -23.70
N ARG A 91 -21.35 -22.34 -24.68
CA ARG A 91 -22.34 -22.99 -25.52
C ARG A 91 -23.32 -23.79 -24.69
N LEU A 92 -22.87 -24.55 -23.70
CA LEU A 92 -23.73 -25.27 -22.77
C LEU A 92 -24.67 -24.34 -21.98
N GLN A 93 -24.14 -23.18 -21.51
CA GLN A 93 -24.94 -22.24 -20.71
C GLN A 93 -25.94 -21.46 -21.57
N VAL A 94 -25.62 -21.09 -22.83
CA VAL A 94 -26.56 -20.43 -23.74
C VAL A 94 -27.67 -21.36 -24.14
N GLU A 95 -27.38 -22.63 -24.43
CA GLU A 95 -28.40 -23.66 -24.70
C GLU A 95 -29.32 -23.87 -23.51
N ALA A 96 -28.78 -23.88 -22.28
CA ALA A 96 -29.54 -24.04 -21.03
C ALA A 96 -30.55 -22.88 -20.77
N VAL A 97 -30.33 -21.72 -21.37
CA VAL A 97 -31.24 -20.56 -21.26
C VAL A 97 -32.14 -20.36 -22.49
N GLY A 98 -32.14 -21.33 -23.41
CA GLY A 98 -33.03 -21.34 -24.61
C GLY A 98 -32.47 -20.55 -25.80
N VAL A 99 -31.19 -20.21 -25.81
CA VAL A 99 -30.52 -19.60 -26.96
C VAL A 99 -29.74 -20.72 -27.70
N HIS A 100 -30.06 -20.97 -28.97
CA HIS A 100 -29.49 -22.08 -29.73
C HIS A 100 -28.29 -21.65 -30.55
N ALA A 101 -27.13 -22.23 -30.28
CA ALA A 101 -25.93 -21.99 -31.07
C ALA A 101 -25.99 -22.74 -32.39
N VAL A 102 -26.01 -22.01 -33.52
CA VAL A 102 -26.14 -22.56 -34.86
C VAL A 102 -25.03 -22.05 -35.79
N LYS A 103 -24.98 -22.57 -37.02
CA LYS A 103 -24.04 -22.05 -38.02
C LYS A 103 -24.47 -20.66 -38.52
N PRO A 104 -23.53 -19.81 -39.02
CA PRO A 104 -23.84 -18.44 -39.42
C PRO A 104 -24.97 -18.34 -40.46
N ASP A 105 -25.08 -19.30 -41.36
CA ASP A 105 -26.13 -19.40 -42.41
C ASP A 105 -27.53 -19.72 -41.85
N GLN A 106 -27.63 -20.16 -40.61
CA GLN A 106 -28.88 -20.55 -39.94
C GLN A 106 -29.22 -19.61 -38.77
N ALA A 107 -28.37 -18.63 -38.51
CA ALA A 107 -28.52 -17.72 -37.36
C ALA A 107 -29.47 -16.57 -37.69
N ALA A 108 -30.31 -16.23 -36.70
CA ALA A 108 -31.14 -15.02 -36.74
C ALA A 108 -30.37 -13.78 -36.26
N MET A 109 -29.28 -14.01 -35.51
CA MET A 109 -28.41 -12.97 -34.95
C MET A 109 -26.96 -13.48 -34.89
N ASP A 110 -26.01 -12.57 -35.07
CA ASP A 110 -24.60 -12.83 -34.87
C ASP A 110 -24.17 -12.35 -33.49
N LEU A 111 -23.44 -13.19 -32.76
CA LEU A 111 -22.95 -12.96 -31.45
C LEU A 111 -21.40 -12.98 -31.48
N GLU A 112 -20.77 -11.82 -31.45
CA GLU A 112 -19.33 -11.71 -31.29
C GLU A 112 -18.97 -11.57 -29.83
N ILE A 113 -18.19 -12.50 -29.31
CA ILE A 113 -17.74 -12.48 -27.90
C ILE A 113 -16.25 -12.26 -27.89
N SER A 114 -15.83 -11.09 -27.39
CA SER A 114 -14.42 -10.75 -27.22
C SER A 114 -14.00 -10.92 -25.76
N PHE A 115 -12.88 -11.62 -25.57
CA PHE A 115 -12.19 -11.74 -24.30
C PHE A 115 -11.05 -10.73 -24.27
N SER A 116 -11.11 -9.83 -23.35
CA SER A 116 -10.05 -8.88 -23.02
C SER A 116 -9.69 -8.98 -21.54
N GLU A 117 -8.68 -8.26 -21.11
CA GLU A 117 -8.28 -8.25 -19.73
C GLU A 117 -7.77 -6.87 -19.30
N ASN A 118 -7.91 -6.60 -18.04
CA ASN A 118 -7.17 -5.58 -17.32
C ASN A 118 -6.33 -6.26 -16.22
N LEU A 119 -5.65 -5.48 -15.40
CA LEU A 119 -4.78 -6.01 -14.36
C LEU A 119 -5.49 -6.91 -13.33
N GLN A 120 -6.79 -6.74 -13.13
CA GLN A 120 -7.55 -7.40 -12.08
C GLN A 120 -8.54 -8.45 -12.60
N ASN A 121 -9.04 -8.27 -13.83
CA ASN A 121 -10.15 -9.05 -14.33
C ASN A 121 -9.96 -9.44 -15.78
N TYR A 122 -10.50 -10.61 -16.13
CA TYR A 122 -10.89 -10.91 -17.49
C TYR A 122 -12.24 -10.25 -17.75
N VAL A 123 -12.37 -9.59 -18.90
CA VAL A 123 -13.57 -8.89 -19.32
C VAL A 123 -14.11 -9.54 -20.57
N TRP A 124 -15.30 -10.11 -20.49
CA TRP A 124 -15.99 -10.77 -21.56
C TRP A 124 -17.08 -9.85 -22.10
N VAL A 125 -16.97 -9.44 -23.34
CA VAL A 125 -17.90 -8.53 -24.00
C VAL A 125 -18.60 -9.29 -25.12
N ALA A 126 -19.91 -9.38 -25.06
CA ALA A 126 -20.72 -9.96 -26.12
C ALA A 126 -21.48 -8.86 -26.88
N GLU A 127 -21.21 -8.72 -28.16
CA GLU A 127 -21.92 -7.85 -29.09
C GLU A 127 -22.93 -8.67 -29.84
N ILE A 128 -24.22 -8.30 -29.77
CA ILE A 128 -25.35 -9.00 -30.38
C ILE A 128 -25.81 -8.18 -31.56
N HIS A 129 -25.52 -8.66 -32.77
CA HIS A 129 -25.88 -8.00 -34.03
C HIS A 129 -27.16 -8.61 -34.58
N ARG A 130 -28.16 -7.76 -34.81
CA ARG A 130 -29.43 -8.15 -35.45
C ARG A 130 -29.40 -7.85 -36.93
N SER A 131 -30.14 -8.62 -37.72
CA SER A 131 -30.32 -8.39 -39.16
C SER A 131 -30.87 -7.00 -39.53
N THR A 132 -31.47 -6.30 -38.58
CA THR A 132 -31.98 -4.92 -38.71
C THR A 132 -30.89 -3.83 -38.61
N GLY A 133 -29.60 -4.22 -38.42
CA GLY A 133 -28.48 -3.29 -38.25
C GLY A 133 -28.36 -2.72 -36.82
N SER A 134 -29.25 -3.06 -35.90
CA SER A 134 -29.12 -2.68 -34.49
C SER A 134 -28.21 -3.67 -33.77
N PHE A 135 -27.40 -3.17 -32.84
CA PHE A 135 -26.58 -4.03 -31.97
C PHE A 135 -26.83 -3.71 -30.49
N SER A 136 -26.55 -4.67 -29.63
CA SER A 136 -26.61 -4.55 -28.17
C SER A 136 -25.33 -5.16 -27.59
N VAL A 137 -24.86 -4.59 -26.47
CA VAL A 137 -23.63 -5.04 -25.82
C VAL A 137 -23.95 -5.48 -24.40
N VAL A 138 -23.45 -6.64 -24.01
CA VAL A 138 -23.43 -7.12 -22.63
C VAL A 138 -22.01 -7.45 -22.19
N LEU A 139 -21.77 -7.28 -20.90
CA LEU A 139 -20.43 -7.44 -20.32
C LEU A 139 -20.51 -8.26 -19.04
N VAL A 140 -19.52 -9.14 -18.86
CA VAL A 140 -19.22 -9.86 -17.63
C VAL A 140 -17.76 -9.68 -17.29
N SER A 141 -17.47 -9.41 -16.02
CA SER A 141 -16.11 -9.30 -15.53
C SER A 141 -15.86 -10.41 -14.50
N THR A 142 -14.77 -11.14 -14.65
CA THR A 142 -14.37 -12.19 -13.69
C THR A 142 -12.95 -11.96 -13.23
N PRO A 143 -12.66 -12.09 -11.92
CA PRO A 143 -11.30 -11.92 -11.42
C PRO A 143 -10.32 -12.86 -12.11
N ARG A 144 -9.15 -12.35 -12.45
CA ARG A 144 -8.05 -13.20 -12.93
C ARG A 144 -7.60 -14.10 -11.79
N SER A 145 -7.54 -15.41 -12.04
CA SER A 145 -6.98 -16.35 -11.06
C SER A 145 -5.52 -16.03 -10.74
N ASP A 146 -4.80 -15.43 -11.70
CA ASP A 146 -3.47 -14.90 -11.48
C ASP A 146 -3.45 -13.69 -10.55
N THR A 147 -4.50 -12.85 -10.52
CA THR A 147 -4.59 -11.78 -9.50
C THR A 147 -4.90 -12.32 -8.11
N ALA A 148 -5.61 -13.44 -7.99
CA ALA A 148 -5.74 -14.15 -6.73
C ALA A 148 -4.42 -14.87 -6.35
N ARG A 149 -3.67 -15.41 -7.31
CA ARG A 149 -2.30 -15.90 -7.13
C ARG A 149 -1.31 -14.77 -6.93
N ILE A 150 -1.40 -13.70 -7.70
CA ILE A 150 -0.59 -12.48 -7.55
C ILE A 150 -0.93 -11.79 -6.22
N ALA A 151 -2.16 -11.78 -5.75
CA ALA A 151 -2.50 -11.34 -4.38
C ALA A 151 -2.04 -12.33 -3.29
N GLY A 152 -1.81 -13.61 -3.62
CA GLY A 152 -1.29 -14.64 -2.70
C GLY A 152 0.22 -14.92 -2.83
N GLU A 153 0.79 -14.76 -4.02
CA GLU A 153 2.22 -15.01 -4.31
C GLU A 153 3.05 -13.76 -4.59
N SER A 154 2.44 -12.62 -4.90
CA SER A 154 3.19 -11.36 -4.96
C SER A 154 3.05 -10.48 -3.74
N ALA A 155 3.01 -11.06 -2.57
CA ALA A 155 3.70 -10.43 -1.46
C ALA A 155 5.21 -10.56 -1.72
N SER A 156 5.64 -10.13 -2.92
CA SER A 156 7.06 -10.04 -3.28
C SER A 156 7.77 -9.02 -2.41
N MET A 157 7.03 -8.30 -1.58
CA MET A 157 7.55 -7.27 -0.68
C MET A 157 6.98 -7.43 0.71
N THR A 158 7.78 -7.03 1.70
CA THR A 158 7.37 -6.96 3.09
C THR A 158 7.68 -5.59 3.66
N ILE A 159 6.81 -5.09 4.55
CA ILE A 159 7.10 -3.87 5.30
C ILE A 159 7.79 -4.28 6.59
N ARG A 160 9.04 -3.86 6.76
CA ARG A 160 9.76 -3.98 8.04
C ARG A 160 9.36 -2.83 8.94
N LYS A 161 8.74 -3.13 10.07
CA LYS A 161 8.33 -2.18 11.10
C LYS A 161 9.31 -2.25 12.27
N THR A 162 10.00 -1.15 12.56
CA THR A 162 10.93 -1.03 13.68
C THR A 162 10.53 0.14 14.54
N ARG A 163 10.21 -0.09 15.83
CA ARG A 163 9.94 0.99 16.76
C ARG A 163 11.23 1.74 17.05
N VAL A 164 11.24 3.05 16.81
CA VAL A 164 12.40 3.92 17.03
C VAL A 164 12.26 4.79 18.28
N TRP A 165 11.01 5.08 18.68
CA TRP A 165 10.74 5.91 19.85
C TRP A 165 9.38 5.58 20.48
N SER A 166 9.24 5.85 21.79
CA SER A 166 7.96 5.78 22.50
C SER A 166 7.99 6.74 23.69
N GLN A 167 6.88 7.46 23.93
CA GLN A 167 6.70 8.39 25.05
C GLN A 167 5.22 8.60 25.35
N ALA A 168 4.89 9.12 26.54
CA ALA A 168 3.51 9.47 26.89
C ALA A 168 3.06 10.79 26.24
N GLU A 169 3.98 11.75 26.06
CA GLU A 169 3.68 13.01 25.41
C GLU A 169 3.37 12.79 23.91
N ARG A 170 2.46 13.61 23.37
CA ARG A 170 2.05 13.51 21.95
C ARG A 170 3.24 13.74 21.01
N ILE A 171 3.44 12.82 20.09
CA ILE A 171 4.39 12.93 18.99
C ILE A 171 3.62 13.40 17.76
N LEU A 172 4.09 14.48 17.12
CA LEU A 172 3.53 14.96 15.86
C LEU A 172 4.32 14.45 14.65
N ASP A 173 5.64 14.37 14.79
CA ASP A 173 6.56 13.83 13.79
C ASP A 173 7.91 13.48 14.43
N LEU A 174 8.73 12.72 13.72
CA LEU A 174 10.07 12.32 14.17
C LEU A 174 11.01 12.19 12.97
N VAL A 175 12.23 12.67 13.13
CA VAL A 175 13.31 12.50 12.17
C VAL A 175 14.49 11.78 12.80
N VAL A 176 15.01 10.76 12.11
CA VAL A 176 16.22 10.03 12.51
C VAL A 176 17.39 10.55 11.70
N LEU A 177 18.40 11.04 12.41
CA LEU A 177 19.65 11.48 11.80
C LEU A 177 20.64 10.32 11.81
N GLU A 178 20.98 9.84 10.63
CA GLU A 178 21.87 8.70 10.43
C GLU A 178 23.22 9.16 9.87
N GLU A 179 24.29 8.60 10.41
CA GLU A 179 25.61 8.66 9.79
C GLU A 179 26.02 7.24 9.43
N SER A 180 26.34 7.01 8.13
CA SER A 180 26.74 5.69 7.63
C SER A 180 25.75 4.57 7.99
N ALA A 181 24.44 4.84 7.90
CA ALA A 181 23.33 3.94 8.25
C ALA A 181 23.20 3.59 9.76
N ILE A 182 23.92 4.30 10.63
CA ILE A 182 23.82 4.16 12.08
C ILE A 182 23.02 5.37 12.61
N PRO A 183 21.87 5.18 13.30
CA PRO A 183 21.17 6.29 13.93
C PRO A 183 22.04 6.88 15.05
N LEU A 184 22.42 8.14 14.93
CA LEU A 184 23.23 8.84 15.93
C LEU A 184 22.39 9.81 16.77
N ARG A 185 21.40 10.42 16.16
CA ARG A 185 20.48 11.36 16.79
C ARG A 185 19.08 11.15 16.28
N LEU A 186 18.12 11.61 17.05
CA LEU A 186 16.74 11.77 16.59
C LEU A 186 16.18 13.08 17.12
N ALA A 187 15.28 13.65 16.34
CA ALA A 187 14.49 14.82 16.74
C ALA A 187 13.03 14.40 16.81
N VAL A 188 12.39 14.67 17.94
CA VAL A 188 10.97 14.40 18.19
C VAL A 188 10.23 15.73 18.25
N LEU A 189 9.23 15.89 17.40
CA LEU A 189 8.32 17.02 17.41
C LEU A 189 7.15 16.74 18.34
N ASN A 190 7.06 17.50 19.40
CA ASN A 190 5.92 17.57 20.30
C ASN A 190 5.10 18.85 20.03
N PRO A 191 3.89 19.02 20.60
CA PRO A 191 3.10 20.23 20.40
C PRO A 191 3.82 21.55 20.77
N GLU A 192 4.63 21.52 21.83
CA GLU A 192 5.24 22.72 22.42
C GLU A 192 6.77 22.73 22.28
N SER A 193 7.37 21.68 21.70
CA SER A 193 8.84 21.57 21.62
C SER A 193 9.33 20.64 20.54
N VAL A 194 10.58 20.84 20.14
CA VAL A 194 11.38 19.81 19.46
C VAL A 194 12.44 19.31 20.44
N THR A 195 12.43 18.02 20.73
CA THR A 195 13.42 17.42 21.63
C THR A 195 14.44 16.63 20.81
N LEU A 196 15.71 16.95 21.00
CA LEU A 196 16.83 16.25 20.38
C LEU A 196 17.36 15.19 21.33
N TYR A 197 17.58 14.00 20.80
CA TYR A 197 18.18 12.87 21.51
C TYR A 197 19.42 12.39 20.78
N LYS A 198 20.40 11.93 21.55
CA LYS A 198 21.62 11.31 21.05
C LYS A 198 21.71 9.88 21.54
N LEU A 199 22.16 8.97 20.69
CA LEU A 199 22.41 7.59 21.07
C LEU A 199 23.76 7.48 21.79
N VAL A 200 23.73 7.10 23.05
CA VAL A 200 24.94 6.92 23.89
C VAL A 200 24.89 5.53 24.51
N ASN A 201 25.87 4.68 24.21
CA ASN A 201 25.97 3.31 24.73
C ASN A 201 24.68 2.49 24.54
N GLY A 202 24.03 2.63 23.38
CA GLY A 202 22.80 1.90 23.03
C GLY A 202 21.52 2.45 23.67
N SER A 203 21.61 3.57 24.39
CA SER A 203 20.45 4.24 25.02
C SER A 203 20.30 5.67 24.48
N TRP A 204 19.06 6.08 24.22
CA TRP A 204 18.75 7.43 23.85
C TRP A 204 18.81 8.35 25.07
N GLN A 205 19.61 9.40 24.98
CA GLN A 205 19.71 10.45 26.01
C GLN A 205 19.28 11.78 25.43
N GLN A 206 18.46 12.51 26.16
CA GLN A 206 18.07 13.86 25.76
C GLN A 206 19.31 14.75 25.68
N GLU A 207 19.54 15.35 24.53
CA GLU A 207 20.65 16.26 24.27
C GLU A 207 20.19 17.72 24.50
N GLN A 208 19.02 18.07 23.93
CA GLN A 208 18.49 19.41 23.99
C GLN A 208 16.96 19.43 23.82
N LEU A 209 16.30 20.38 24.47
CA LEU A 209 14.92 20.71 24.26
C LEU A 209 14.83 22.11 23.65
N LEU A 210 14.15 22.24 22.53
CA LEU A 210 13.95 23.47 21.77
C LEU A 210 12.48 23.87 21.89
N PRO A 211 12.11 24.91 22.68
CA PRO A 211 10.72 25.30 22.83
C PRO A 211 10.17 25.92 21.54
N ILE A 212 8.91 25.60 21.21
CA ILE A 212 8.14 26.21 20.12
C ILE A 212 7.38 27.40 20.69
N THR A 213 7.62 28.58 20.14
CA THR A 213 6.87 29.78 20.49
C THR A 213 5.80 30.05 19.47
N HIS A 214 4.55 30.22 19.89
CA HIS A 214 3.42 30.51 19.03
C HIS A 214 2.41 31.42 19.71
N SER A 215 1.68 32.19 18.90
CA SER A 215 0.64 33.12 19.37
C SER A 215 -0.78 32.53 19.28
N LYS A 216 -0.95 31.44 18.54
CA LYS A 216 -2.24 30.84 18.23
C LYS A 216 -2.48 29.59 19.06
N THR A 217 -3.74 29.33 19.43
CA THR A 217 -4.13 28.07 20.05
C THR A 217 -4.11 26.94 19.00
N TRP A 218 -3.58 25.78 19.40
CA TRP A 218 -3.55 24.62 18.52
C TRP A 218 -4.95 24.06 18.22
N PRO A 219 -5.20 23.57 17.01
CA PRO A 219 -6.40 22.79 16.72
C PRO A 219 -6.38 21.46 17.48
N ARG A 220 -7.55 20.89 17.76
CA ARG A 220 -7.67 19.61 18.47
C ARG A 220 -6.84 18.50 17.83
N ASP A 221 -6.93 18.40 16.49
CA ASP A 221 -6.21 17.39 15.71
C ASP A 221 -4.93 18.00 15.12
N LEU A 222 -4.04 18.44 16.02
CA LEU A 222 -2.79 19.08 15.65
C LEU A 222 -1.93 18.11 14.81
N ARG A 223 -1.50 18.55 13.65
CA ARG A 223 -0.47 17.93 12.82
C ARG A 223 0.79 18.77 12.85
N GLY A 224 1.92 18.11 12.69
CA GLY A 224 3.19 18.75 12.51
C GLY A 224 4.06 17.99 11.52
N ARG A 225 5.08 18.64 11.03
CA ARG A 225 6.09 18.03 10.18
C ARG A 225 7.47 18.55 10.53
N LEU A 226 8.43 17.62 10.66
CA LEU A 226 9.84 17.90 10.73
C LEU A 226 10.48 17.64 9.38
N ILE A 227 11.34 18.54 8.93
CA ILE A 227 12.12 18.37 7.71
C ILE A 227 13.58 18.64 8.03
N LEU A 228 14.42 17.66 7.70
CA LEU A 228 15.86 17.82 7.77
C LEU A 228 16.34 18.53 6.50
N ARG A 229 17.08 19.62 6.68
CA ARG A 229 17.77 20.31 5.60
C ARG A 229 19.24 19.96 5.54
N GLU A 230 19.90 20.29 4.45
CA GLU A 230 21.35 20.18 4.34
C GLU A 230 22.05 20.84 5.54
N GLY A 231 23.06 20.16 6.10
CA GLY A 231 23.80 20.65 7.27
C GLY A 231 23.14 20.33 8.61
N HIS A 232 22.17 19.40 8.64
CA HIS A 232 21.45 18.96 9.86
C HIS A 232 20.62 20.06 10.54
N PHE A 233 20.09 20.99 9.75
CA PHE A 233 19.11 21.97 10.21
C PHE A 233 17.70 21.41 10.10
N LEU A 234 16.85 21.78 11.05
CA LEU A 234 15.45 21.37 11.08
C LEU A 234 14.55 22.54 10.72
N ASP A 235 13.59 22.29 9.82
CA ASP A 235 12.40 23.10 9.66
C ASP A 235 11.22 22.37 10.32
N VAL A 236 10.43 23.12 11.08
CA VAL A 236 9.23 22.63 11.79
C VAL A 236 8.02 23.35 11.23
N TYR A 237 7.13 22.58 10.63
CA TYR A 237 5.86 23.08 10.11
C TYR A 237 4.74 22.70 11.07
N LEU A 238 4.02 23.69 11.54
CA LEU A 238 2.82 23.56 12.37
C LEU A 238 1.71 24.44 11.79
N PRO A 239 0.43 24.19 12.09
CA PRO A 239 -0.67 25.01 11.58
C PRO A 239 -0.52 26.49 11.87
N GLY A 240 -0.16 27.29 10.85
CA GLY A 240 0.05 28.73 10.97
C GLY A 240 1.38 29.15 11.60
N VAL A 241 2.35 28.23 11.78
CA VAL A 241 3.66 28.50 12.37
C VAL A 241 4.75 27.77 11.61
N LEU A 242 5.84 28.46 11.34
CA LEU A 242 7.09 27.88 10.83
C LEU A 242 8.21 28.18 11.82
N CYS A 243 8.92 27.13 12.26
CA CYS A 243 10.13 27.29 13.05
C CYS A 243 11.33 26.76 12.28
N GLN A 244 12.48 27.41 12.43
CA GLN A 244 13.73 27.04 11.79
C GLN A 244 14.85 27.01 12.81
N THR A 245 15.67 25.96 12.76
CA THR A 245 16.85 25.90 13.64
C THR A 245 17.97 26.77 13.09
N SER A 246 18.71 27.38 14.00
CA SER A 246 20.01 28.00 13.75
C SER A 246 21.06 27.36 14.64
N VAL A 247 22.32 27.29 14.20
CA VAL A 247 23.40 26.59 14.93
C VAL A 247 24.46 27.54 15.54
N SER A 248 24.33 28.83 15.38
CA SER A 248 25.32 29.78 15.86
C SER A 248 24.69 30.81 16.82
N PRO A 249 25.23 31.00 18.03
CA PRO A 249 26.37 30.33 18.69
C PRO A 249 26.00 28.95 19.29
N SER A 250 24.72 28.64 19.45
CA SER A 250 24.16 27.36 19.89
C SER A 250 22.93 27.04 19.06
N MET A 251 22.56 25.77 19.00
CA MET A 251 21.32 25.39 18.30
C MET A 251 20.13 26.00 19.06
N ASN A 252 19.33 26.76 18.36
CA ASN A 252 18.06 27.28 18.84
C ASN A 252 16.99 27.18 17.77
N LEU A 253 15.72 27.33 18.14
CA LEU A 253 14.57 27.25 17.28
C LEU A 253 13.90 28.62 17.23
N ALA A 254 13.94 29.27 16.06
CA ALA A 254 13.28 30.54 15.82
C ALA A 254 11.93 30.28 15.15
N CYS A 255 10.85 30.63 15.83
CA CYS A 255 9.48 30.45 15.33
C CYS A 255 8.87 31.79 14.89
N ARG A 256 8.03 31.73 13.87
CA ARG A 256 7.22 32.87 13.39
C ARG A 256 5.84 32.41 12.93
N ASP A 257 4.88 33.28 12.98
CA ASP A 257 3.60 33.07 12.31
C ASP A 257 3.87 32.95 10.79
N SER A 258 3.27 31.96 10.15
CA SER A 258 3.53 31.66 8.75
C SER A 258 2.34 30.93 8.11
N ASP A 259 2.02 31.38 6.90
CA ASP A 259 1.13 30.70 5.97
C ASP A 259 1.94 30.09 4.79
N ASP A 260 3.24 29.83 5.00
CA ASP A 260 4.08 29.22 3.97
C ASP A 260 3.59 27.81 3.62
N PRO A 261 3.72 27.40 2.34
CA PRO A 261 3.33 26.05 1.93
C PRO A 261 4.23 25.00 2.60
N TRP A 262 3.60 23.94 3.12
CA TRP A 262 4.32 22.79 3.63
C TRP A 262 4.85 21.96 2.48
N PRO A 263 6.12 21.52 2.51
CA PRO A 263 6.63 20.58 1.54
C PRO A 263 5.86 19.26 1.59
N LEU A 264 5.29 18.84 0.47
CA LEU A 264 4.56 17.57 0.35
C LEU A 264 5.51 16.39 0.14
N SER A 265 6.74 16.68 -0.29
CA SER A 265 7.83 15.70 -0.41
C SER A 265 9.14 16.38 -0.01
N THR A 266 10.07 15.62 0.56
CA THR A 266 11.42 16.07 0.85
C THR A 266 12.34 16.06 -0.38
N GLN A 267 11.98 15.26 -1.38
CA GLN A 267 12.79 15.03 -2.59
C GLN A 267 12.32 15.83 -3.81
N LEU A 268 11.02 16.16 -3.85
CA LEU A 268 10.39 16.82 -4.98
C LEU A 268 9.72 18.10 -4.50
N GLY A 269 10.02 19.20 -5.17
CA GLY A 269 9.70 20.56 -4.76
C GLY A 269 8.22 20.94 -4.90
N LEU A 270 7.27 20.10 -4.46
CA LEU A 270 5.85 20.46 -4.39
C LEU A 270 5.46 20.82 -2.96
N GLY A 271 4.82 21.96 -2.80
CA GLY A 271 4.25 22.44 -1.55
C GLY A 271 2.73 22.55 -1.61
N GLY A 272 2.09 22.45 -0.43
CA GLY A 272 0.66 22.66 -0.25
C GLY A 272 0.37 23.54 0.95
N PHE A 273 -0.66 24.36 0.89
CA PHE A 273 -1.05 25.24 1.99
C PHE A 273 -1.93 24.47 2.99
N PHE A 274 -1.41 24.29 4.19
CA PHE A 274 -2.13 23.62 5.28
C PHE A 274 -3.11 24.59 5.93
N MET A 275 -4.32 24.13 6.25
CA MET A 275 -5.35 24.96 6.86
C MET A 275 -5.14 25.07 8.38
N PRO A 276 -4.90 26.25 8.96
CA PRO A 276 -4.54 26.38 10.37
C PRO A 276 -5.61 25.90 11.37
N SER A 277 -6.88 25.90 10.99
CA SER A 277 -8.01 25.50 11.85
C SER A 277 -8.54 24.09 11.59
N ARG A 278 -7.92 23.34 10.67
CA ARG A 278 -8.37 22.03 10.23
C ARG A 278 -7.17 21.11 10.01
N ASN A 279 -7.43 19.82 9.86
CA ASN A 279 -6.41 18.81 9.69
C ASN A 279 -6.24 18.37 8.21
N PHE A 280 -6.20 19.34 7.27
CA PHE A 280 -6.05 19.05 5.85
C PHE A 280 -5.44 20.24 5.09
N PHE A 281 -4.94 19.97 3.88
CA PHE A 281 -4.44 20.96 2.94
C PHE A 281 -5.58 21.60 2.16
N THR A 282 -5.44 22.88 1.85
CA THR A 282 -6.46 23.67 1.12
C THR A 282 -6.70 23.22 -0.32
N GLY A 283 -5.72 22.50 -0.88
CA GLY A 283 -5.70 22.08 -2.28
C GLY A 283 -4.88 22.99 -3.20
N VAL A 284 -4.43 24.16 -2.73
CA VAL A 284 -3.52 25.02 -3.51
C VAL A 284 -2.12 24.41 -3.53
N LEU A 285 -1.53 24.29 -4.72
CA LEU A 285 -0.24 23.66 -4.99
C LEU A 285 0.81 24.67 -5.47
N VAL A 286 2.04 24.55 -4.99
CA VAL A 286 3.17 25.42 -5.36
C VAL A 286 4.45 24.57 -5.52
N PRO A 287 5.08 24.55 -6.70
CA PRO A 287 4.57 25.08 -7.97
C PRO A 287 3.33 24.33 -8.47
N ALA A 288 2.72 24.79 -9.53
CA ALA A 288 1.66 24.08 -10.22
C ALA A 288 2.16 22.70 -10.73
N VAL A 289 1.28 21.70 -10.73
CA VAL A 289 1.53 20.42 -11.40
C VAL A 289 0.94 20.49 -12.81
N GLY A 290 1.80 20.65 -13.82
CA GLY A 290 1.36 20.99 -15.16
C GLY A 290 0.63 22.35 -15.19
N LYS A 291 -0.66 22.33 -15.53
CA LYS A 291 -1.54 23.51 -15.52
C LYS A 291 -2.36 23.64 -14.23
N GLN A 292 -2.31 22.67 -13.33
CA GLN A 292 -3.12 22.63 -12.12
C GLN A 292 -2.42 23.37 -10.98
N THR A 293 -2.97 24.51 -10.59
CA THR A 293 -2.55 25.29 -9.43
C THR A 293 -3.33 24.94 -8.17
N SER A 294 -4.46 24.26 -8.33
CA SER A 294 -5.31 23.84 -7.22
C SER A 294 -6.11 22.59 -7.57
N ILE A 295 -6.35 21.78 -6.54
CA ILE A 295 -7.22 20.59 -6.55
C ILE A 295 -8.23 20.71 -5.39
N ALA A 296 -9.08 19.72 -5.19
CA ALA A 296 -9.89 19.67 -3.98
C ALA A 296 -9.01 19.45 -2.73
N LYS A 297 -9.60 19.60 -1.54
CA LYS A 297 -8.90 19.47 -0.26
C LYS A 297 -8.42 18.04 -0.03
N PHE A 298 -7.23 17.88 0.54
CA PHE A 298 -6.61 16.58 0.78
C PHE A 298 -5.90 16.51 2.13
N TYR A 299 -5.72 15.29 2.65
CA TYR A 299 -5.03 15.05 3.92
C TYR A 299 -3.52 14.87 3.75
N SER A 300 -3.10 14.14 2.73
CA SER A 300 -1.70 13.84 2.46
C SER A 300 -1.45 13.69 0.96
N ALA A 301 -0.19 13.76 0.56
CA ALA A 301 0.23 13.56 -0.81
C ALA A 301 1.53 12.74 -0.86
N ALA A 302 1.67 11.94 -1.91
CA ALA A 302 2.85 11.13 -2.16
C ALA A 302 3.23 11.14 -3.64
N PRO A 303 4.51 11.35 -4.00
CA PRO A 303 4.98 11.32 -5.38
C PRO A 303 5.41 9.92 -5.81
N LEU A 304 5.24 9.62 -7.09
CA LEU A 304 5.83 8.46 -7.77
C LEU A 304 6.56 8.89 -9.03
N LEU A 305 7.75 8.36 -9.24
CA LEU A 305 8.39 8.38 -10.55
C LEU A 305 7.99 7.10 -11.29
N VAL A 306 7.16 7.24 -12.30
CA VAL A 306 6.74 6.09 -13.12
C VAL A 306 7.91 5.69 -14.03
N HIS A 307 8.25 4.40 -14.02
CA HIS A 307 9.37 3.88 -14.81
C HIS A 307 9.25 4.25 -16.29
N GLY A 308 10.31 4.84 -16.86
CA GLY A 308 10.32 5.28 -18.27
C GLY A 308 9.62 6.63 -18.53
N GLN A 309 9.07 7.29 -17.53
CA GLN A 309 8.50 8.63 -17.64
C GLN A 309 9.41 9.67 -16.96
N THR A 310 9.44 10.86 -17.51
CA THR A 310 10.13 12.02 -16.92
C THR A 310 9.24 12.82 -15.97
N SER A 311 7.95 12.51 -15.95
CA SER A 311 6.93 13.19 -15.14
C SER A 311 6.72 12.46 -13.81
N VAL A 312 6.46 13.25 -12.78
CA VAL A 312 6.06 12.76 -11.45
C VAL A 312 4.56 12.57 -11.42
N LEU A 313 4.11 11.39 -11.03
CA LEU A 313 2.71 11.15 -10.69
C LEU A 313 2.51 11.46 -9.21
N TRP A 314 1.67 12.44 -8.91
CA TRP A 314 1.27 12.79 -7.56
C TRP A 314 -0.02 12.07 -7.18
N LEU A 315 -0.03 11.45 -6.00
CA LEU A 315 -1.19 10.84 -5.38
C LEU A 315 -1.62 11.68 -4.19
N PHE A 316 -2.91 12.02 -4.11
CA PHE A 316 -3.49 12.79 -3.02
C PHE A 316 -4.61 12.01 -2.35
N ALA A 317 -4.54 11.80 -1.03
CA ALA A 317 -5.64 11.28 -0.23
C ALA A 317 -6.65 12.41 0.03
N MET A 318 -7.78 12.36 -0.66
CA MET A 318 -8.76 13.44 -0.63
C MET A 318 -9.62 13.40 0.63
N THR A 319 -10.17 14.56 1.02
CA THR A 319 -11.04 14.66 2.20
C THR A 319 -12.40 13.96 2.04
N ASP A 320 -12.78 13.59 0.83
CA ASP A 320 -13.98 12.81 0.53
C ASP A 320 -13.73 11.29 0.49
N GLY A 321 -12.52 10.84 0.81
CA GLY A 321 -12.12 9.43 0.83
C GLY A 321 -11.72 8.87 -0.53
N THR A 322 -11.61 9.69 -1.57
CA THR A 322 -11.10 9.27 -2.88
C THR A 322 -9.58 9.46 -2.96
N LEU A 323 -8.96 8.80 -3.93
CA LEU A 323 -7.57 9.00 -4.33
C LEU A 323 -7.55 9.81 -5.63
N HIS A 324 -6.83 10.93 -5.63
CA HIS A 324 -6.67 11.77 -6.81
C HIS A 324 -5.25 11.64 -7.35
N LEU A 325 -5.12 11.35 -8.64
CA LEU A 325 -3.86 11.17 -9.36
C LEU A 325 -3.65 12.32 -10.32
N LEU A 326 -2.49 12.96 -10.23
CA LEU A 326 -2.14 14.13 -11.03
C LEU A 326 -0.69 14.08 -11.49
N ASP A 327 -0.43 14.20 -12.80
CA ASP A 327 0.93 14.24 -13.37
C ASP A 327 1.17 15.46 -14.31
N GLY A 328 0.21 16.37 -14.34
CA GLY A 328 0.24 17.55 -15.22
C GLY A 328 -0.36 17.31 -16.61
N SER A 329 -0.57 16.06 -17.03
CA SER A 329 -1.27 15.70 -18.28
C SER A 329 -2.62 15.07 -18.01
N VAL A 330 -2.74 14.32 -16.92
CA VAL A 330 -3.93 13.58 -16.52
C VAL A 330 -4.32 13.96 -15.10
N ASP A 331 -5.61 14.08 -14.92
CA ASP A 331 -6.31 14.30 -13.67
C ASP A 331 -7.34 13.17 -13.53
N GLN A 332 -7.10 12.25 -12.58
CA GLN A 332 -7.90 11.05 -12.41
C GLN A 332 -8.27 10.87 -10.95
N THR A 333 -9.54 10.52 -10.69
CA THR A 333 -10.03 10.21 -9.34
C THR A 333 -10.42 8.74 -9.26
N LEU A 334 -9.93 8.05 -8.24
CA LEU A 334 -10.18 6.64 -7.96
C LEU A 334 -10.90 6.46 -6.63
N LYS A 335 -11.76 5.45 -6.57
CA LYS A 335 -12.31 4.95 -5.30
C LYS A 335 -11.40 3.85 -4.78
N VAL A 336 -10.73 4.09 -3.67
CA VAL A 336 -9.84 3.15 -3.00
C VAL A 336 -10.28 2.97 -1.55
N ASN A 337 -9.88 1.87 -0.93
CA ASN A 337 -10.12 1.65 0.50
C ASN A 337 -8.87 2.05 1.31
N TRP A 338 -8.39 3.28 1.10
CA TRP A 338 -7.25 3.85 1.80
C TRP A 338 -7.70 4.87 2.85
N GLY A 339 -6.86 5.05 3.87
CA GLY A 339 -7.04 6.10 4.87
C GLY A 339 -6.49 7.45 4.39
N SER A 340 -6.27 8.32 5.36
CA SER A 340 -5.86 9.71 5.12
C SER A 340 -4.37 9.91 4.86
N ASP A 341 -3.52 8.92 5.17
CA ASP A 341 -2.09 9.12 5.22
C ASP A 341 -1.35 8.26 4.19
N LEU A 342 -0.53 8.94 3.38
CA LEU A 342 0.27 8.37 2.31
C LEU A 342 1.73 8.76 2.48
N ALA A 343 2.65 7.82 2.18
CA ALA A 343 4.07 8.11 2.04
C ALA A 343 4.66 7.35 0.86
N ALA A 344 5.51 8.00 0.06
CA ALA A 344 6.22 7.37 -1.05
C ALA A 344 7.59 6.88 -0.61
N LEU A 345 7.96 5.67 -1.00
CA LEU A 345 9.28 5.10 -0.77
C LEU A 345 9.95 4.73 -2.08
N LYS A 346 11.22 5.10 -2.19
CA LYS A 346 12.11 4.63 -3.24
C LYS A 346 12.82 3.37 -2.75
N THR A 347 12.70 2.29 -3.50
CA THR A 347 13.31 1.01 -3.16
C THR A 347 14.02 0.40 -4.36
N THR A 348 14.68 -0.75 -4.15
CA THR A 348 15.23 -1.58 -5.24
C THR A 348 14.23 -2.65 -5.69
N CYS A 349 13.01 -2.68 -5.13
CA CYS A 349 11.99 -3.68 -5.40
C CYS A 349 11.06 -3.22 -6.51
N GLY A 350 10.55 -4.17 -7.30
CA GLY A 350 9.49 -3.95 -8.28
C GLY A 350 9.74 -2.75 -9.21
N SER A 351 8.80 -1.82 -9.24
CA SER A 351 8.90 -0.59 -10.04
C SER A 351 9.95 0.42 -9.53
N GLY A 352 10.55 0.17 -8.37
CA GLY A 352 11.50 1.07 -7.71
C GLY A 352 10.85 2.14 -6.84
N TRP A 353 9.51 2.24 -6.86
CA TRP A 353 8.73 3.17 -6.01
C TRP A 353 7.48 2.49 -5.50
N GLN A 354 7.22 2.63 -4.20
CA GLN A 354 6.01 2.13 -3.56
C GLN A 354 5.33 3.25 -2.76
N ILE A 355 4.01 3.18 -2.67
CA ILE A 355 3.21 4.01 -1.78
C ILE A 355 2.83 3.20 -0.56
N LEU A 356 3.17 3.69 0.62
CA LEU A 356 2.56 3.24 1.86
C LEU A 356 1.26 4.01 2.05
N ALA A 357 0.17 3.29 2.31
CA ALA A 357 -1.13 3.88 2.60
C ALA A 357 -1.72 3.27 3.87
N THR A 358 -2.32 4.10 4.72
CA THR A 358 -3.14 3.66 5.84
C THR A 358 -4.44 3.04 5.33
N ARG A 359 -5.06 2.19 6.14
CA ARG A 359 -6.36 1.57 5.84
C ARG A 359 -7.48 2.55 6.16
N ALA A 360 -8.54 2.57 5.32
CA ALA A 360 -9.76 3.28 5.67
C ALA A 360 -10.50 2.58 6.83
N GLY A 361 -11.08 3.36 7.73
CA GLY A 361 -11.92 2.87 8.83
C GLY A 361 -11.66 3.60 10.14
N ASN A 362 -12.55 3.36 11.10
CA ASN A 362 -12.51 3.96 12.44
C ASN A 362 -12.26 2.88 13.51
N ASN A 363 -11.49 1.86 13.20
CA ASN A 363 -11.18 0.78 14.16
C ASN A 363 -10.16 1.26 15.20
N ALA A 364 -10.16 0.63 16.37
CA ALA A 364 -9.20 0.93 17.44
C ALA A 364 -7.73 0.76 17.03
N GLY A 365 -7.45 -0.06 16.01
CA GLY A 365 -6.15 -0.23 15.41
C GLY A 365 -6.14 0.20 13.94
N ASP A 366 -4.98 0.56 13.45
CA ASP A 366 -4.76 0.92 12.04
C ASP A 366 -3.83 -0.11 11.37
N ALA A 367 -3.75 -0.04 10.04
CA ALA A 367 -2.85 -0.88 9.27
C ALA A 367 -2.27 -0.11 8.09
N ILE A 368 -1.03 -0.41 7.76
CA ILE A 368 -0.34 0.17 6.59
C ILE A 368 0.00 -0.95 5.62
N ARG A 369 -0.21 -0.69 4.32
CA ARG A 369 0.15 -1.59 3.24
C ARG A 369 0.95 -0.86 2.18
N ALA A 370 1.83 -1.59 1.48
CA ALA A 370 2.55 -1.05 0.34
C ALA A 370 1.82 -1.36 -0.97
N TYR A 371 1.86 -0.39 -1.86
CA TYR A 371 1.24 -0.44 -3.20
C TYR A 371 2.22 0.02 -4.26
N GLU A 372 2.13 -0.57 -5.43
CA GLU A 372 2.63 0.00 -6.68
C GLU A 372 1.45 0.55 -7.49
N VAL A 373 1.74 1.42 -8.44
CA VAL A 373 0.69 2.08 -9.24
C VAL A 373 1.03 1.92 -10.73
N PRO A 374 1.06 0.66 -11.24
CA PRO A 374 1.21 0.45 -12.66
C PRO A 374 -0.02 1.00 -13.38
N ASP A 375 0.21 1.61 -14.54
CA ASP A 375 -0.86 2.15 -15.40
C ASP A 375 -1.91 2.99 -14.64
N ARG A 376 -1.48 3.66 -13.54
CA ARG A 376 -2.30 4.50 -12.65
C ARG A 376 -3.37 3.74 -11.86
N ASP A 377 -3.23 2.43 -11.73
CA ASP A 377 -4.10 1.59 -10.91
C ASP A 377 -3.31 1.06 -9.71
N PRO A 378 -3.70 1.39 -8.46
CA PRO A 378 -2.99 0.94 -7.27
C PRO A 378 -3.13 -0.56 -7.04
N VAL A 379 -2.01 -1.27 -7.04
CA VAL A 379 -1.92 -2.72 -6.77
C VAL A 379 -1.18 -2.95 -5.47
N SER A 380 -1.78 -3.74 -4.58
CA SER A 380 -1.16 -4.13 -3.31
C SER A 380 0.03 -5.05 -3.55
N VAL A 381 1.21 -4.71 -3.02
CA VAL A 381 2.46 -5.48 -3.18
C VAL A 381 3.02 -6.04 -1.87
N SER A 382 2.35 -5.78 -0.74
CA SER A 382 2.74 -6.33 0.56
C SER A 382 1.52 -6.79 1.37
N PRO A 383 1.70 -7.66 2.38
CA PRO A 383 0.73 -7.82 3.46
C PRO A 383 0.52 -6.48 4.20
N ALA A 384 -0.61 -6.35 4.87
CA ALA A 384 -0.82 -5.25 5.81
C ALA A 384 0.04 -5.45 7.06
N VAL A 385 0.55 -4.35 7.61
CA VAL A 385 1.21 -4.32 8.91
C VAL A 385 0.32 -3.57 9.89
N ASP A 386 -0.13 -4.27 10.92
CA ASP A 386 -1.05 -3.72 11.90
C ASP A 386 -0.33 -2.88 12.99
N PHE A 387 -1.04 -1.89 13.50
CA PHE A 387 -0.65 -1.03 14.62
C PHE A 387 -1.69 -1.12 15.73
N ALA A 388 -1.24 -1.02 16.98
CA ALA A 388 -2.11 -1.08 18.15
C ALA A 388 -3.05 0.14 18.28
N GLY A 389 -2.72 1.24 17.60
CA GLY A 389 -3.52 2.46 17.62
C GLY A 389 -3.60 3.13 16.26
N ALA A 390 -4.37 4.21 16.18
CA ALA A 390 -4.51 5.01 14.97
C ALA A 390 -3.17 5.61 14.54
N VAL A 391 -2.87 5.57 13.25
CA VAL A 391 -1.73 6.29 12.66
C VAL A 391 -2.10 7.77 12.59
N THR A 392 -1.36 8.59 13.32
CA THR A 392 -1.59 10.05 13.42
C THR A 392 -0.69 10.87 12.51
N ALA A 393 0.40 10.26 12.01
CA ALA A 393 1.28 10.83 11.00
C ALA A 393 1.98 9.72 10.21
N LEU A 394 2.18 9.94 8.91
CA LEU A 394 2.95 9.06 8.04
C LEU A 394 3.70 9.93 7.02
N TRP A 395 5.03 9.98 7.14
CA TRP A 395 5.89 10.79 6.29
C TRP A 395 7.11 10.02 5.79
N SER A 396 7.48 10.22 4.55
CA SER A 396 8.75 9.71 4.03
C SER A 396 9.93 10.43 4.72
N ASP A 397 11.02 9.70 4.97
CA ASP A 397 12.27 10.27 5.44
C ASP A 397 12.89 11.21 4.37
N ASP A 398 13.97 11.90 4.73
CA ASP A 398 14.68 12.82 3.85
C ASP A 398 15.27 12.13 2.61
N LYS A 399 15.65 10.86 2.73
CA LYS A 399 16.20 10.04 1.63
C LYS A 399 15.09 9.38 0.79
N GLY A 400 13.86 9.35 1.29
CA GLY A 400 12.71 8.65 0.68
C GLY A 400 12.87 7.13 0.65
N THR A 401 13.74 6.55 1.48
CA THR A 401 13.97 5.10 1.54
C THR A 401 13.22 4.42 2.68
N ALA A 402 12.71 5.18 3.59
CA ALA A 402 11.85 4.74 4.67
C ALA A 402 10.76 5.78 4.97
N ALA A 403 9.76 5.39 5.73
CA ALA A 403 8.78 6.30 6.29
C ALA A 403 8.76 6.21 7.80
N ILE A 404 8.38 7.31 8.45
CA ILE A 404 8.05 7.36 9.87
C ILE A 404 6.54 7.34 10.00
N ALA A 405 6.03 6.36 10.74
CA ALA A 405 4.65 6.29 11.17
C ALA A 405 4.57 6.58 12.66
N VAL A 406 3.73 7.53 13.05
CA VAL A 406 3.42 7.81 14.46
C VAL A 406 2.05 7.25 14.76
N THR A 407 1.93 6.52 15.88
CA THR A 407 0.66 5.95 16.35
C THR A 407 0.39 6.35 17.78
N HIS A 408 -0.88 6.38 18.15
CA HIS A 408 -1.31 6.52 19.54
C HIS A 408 -1.93 5.21 20.01
N ASN A 409 -1.25 4.51 20.89
CA ASN A 409 -1.75 3.29 21.52
C ASN A 409 -2.62 3.67 22.71
N GLU A 410 -3.93 3.50 22.59
CA GLU A 410 -4.90 3.85 23.61
C GLU A 410 -4.83 2.95 24.86
N GLU A 411 -4.34 1.70 24.71
CA GLU A 411 -4.23 0.77 25.83
C GLU A 411 -3.09 1.15 26.78
N THR A 412 -1.99 1.66 26.24
CA THR A 412 -0.81 2.06 27.01
C THR A 412 -0.72 3.56 27.22
N GLU A 413 -1.63 4.33 26.65
CA GLU A 413 -1.64 5.80 26.62
C GLU A 413 -0.30 6.40 26.13
N THR A 414 0.37 5.70 25.19
CA THR A 414 1.67 6.12 24.66
C THR A 414 1.61 6.39 23.17
N TYR A 415 2.39 7.38 22.74
CA TYR A 415 2.72 7.59 21.34
C TYR A 415 3.95 6.79 20.99
N GLU A 416 3.88 6.09 19.86
CA GLU A 416 4.96 5.28 19.34
C GLU A 416 5.31 5.72 17.92
N ALA A 417 6.61 5.88 17.64
CA ALA A 417 7.11 6.16 16.31
C ALA A 417 7.83 4.93 15.75
N PHE A 418 7.44 4.54 14.53
CA PHE A 418 7.98 3.40 13.82
C PHE A 418 8.65 3.84 12.52
N ARG A 419 9.83 3.29 12.26
CA ARG A 419 10.47 3.34 10.95
C ARG A 419 9.95 2.17 10.12
N LEU A 420 9.43 2.49 8.94
CA LEU A 420 8.89 1.55 7.97
C LEU A 420 9.81 1.52 6.76
N ALA A 421 10.27 0.34 6.37
CA ALA A 421 11.04 0.13 5.16
C ALA A 421 10.45 -1.03 4.36
N VAL A 422 10.41 -0.91 3.05
CA VAL A 422 9.97 -2.00 2.17
C VAL A 422 11.18 -2.84 1.79
N ALA A 423 11.07 -4.14 1.98
CA ALA A 423 12.05 -5.12 1.58
C ALA A 423 11.47 -6.05 0.50
N CYS A 424 12.31 -6.42 -0.49
CA CYS A 424 11.91 -7.37 -1.52
C CYS A 424 11.72 -8.76 -0.91
N GLY A 425 10.69 -9.48 -1.34
CA GLY A 425 10.50 -10.89 -0.99
C GLY A 425 11.56 -11.76 -1.67
N GLY A 426 12.16 -12.69 -0.92
CA GLY A 426 13.14 -13.63 -1.46
C GLY A 426 14.61 -13.37 -1.05
N GLN A 427 14.85 -12.43 -0.13
CA GLN A 427 16.17 -12.30 0.52
C GLN A 427 16.10 -12.65 2.00
#